data_5fc3cc334efc0cffa8a95ef12f2c52e8
#
_entry.id   5fc3cc334efc0cffa8a95ef12f2c52e8
#
_cell.length_a   1.000
_cell.length_b   1.000
_cell.length_c   1.000
_cell.angle_alpha   90.00
_cell.angle_beta   90.00
_cell.angle_gamma   90.00
#
_symmetry.space_group_name_H-M   'P 1'
#
loop_
_entity.id
_entity.type
_entity.pdbx_description
1 polymer ?
#
loop_
_entity_poly.entity_id
_entity_poly.type
_entity_poly.pdbx_seq_one_letter_code
_entity_poly.pdbx_strand_id
1 'polypeptide(L)'
;MLSALCLLTAASAFAQESAPETVVIQALDGNRESIELTVPYDPQRIAILDMASLDILMALGLEDRVVGSASSSLEYVQSVVTAEGVANLGTIKTADMEAVMACEPDIIFIGGRLSGSYDTLSEIAPVVYLPTTDEGTLAQTRLNADTIASIFGKEAEVAALFEGFDARIETLKSFADGKTAIVGLVTSGGFNVLGNDGRCSIIGREVGFTNVGVDAEIDTATHGNEASFEFIVEKAPEYIFVMDRDAAIQTEGAKLAQEIMENELVMTTDAYKNGNIVYLAHPAVWYTAEGGITALDIMLQDLEAELLQ
;
A
#
# COMPACT_ATOMS: atom_id res chain seq x y z
N MET A 1 -57.65 -14.58 52.23
CA MET A 1 -57.61 -13.87 50.91
C MET A 1 -56.15 -13.56 50.58
N LEU A 2 -55.54 -14.43 49.79
CA LEU A 2 -54.22 -14.20 49.27
C LEU A 2 -54.30 -13.69 47.80
N SER A 3 -53.81 -12.46 47.58
CA SER A 3 -53.77 -11.86 46.27
C SER A 3 -52.43 -12.23 45.63
N ALA A 4 -52.45 -13.02 44.55
CA ALA A 4 -51.27 -13.36 43.76
C ALA A 4 -51.00 -12.22 42.77
N LEU A 5 -49.81 -11.60 42.89
CA LEU A 5 -49.32 -10.57 42.01
C LEU A 5 -48.55 -11.27 40.88
N CYS A 6 -49.11 -11.34 39.66
CA CYS A 6 -48.44 -11.79 38.45
C CYS A 6 -47.52 -10.70 37.94
N LEU A 7 -46.20 -10.89 38.04
CA LEU A 7 -45.22 -10.07 37.31
C LEU A 7 -45.16 -10.58 35.85
N LEU A 8 -45.65 -9.76 34.91
CA LEU A 8 -45.35 -9.93 33.49
C LEU A 8 -43.94 -9.36 33.22
N THR A 9 -42.99 -10.25 32.98
CA THR A 9 -41.69 -9.89 32.40
C THR A 9 -41.87 -9.73 30.88
N ALA A 10 -41.87 -8.49 30.40
CA ALA A 10 -41.77 -8.21 28.97
C ALA A 10 -40.34 -8.51 28.51
N ALA A 11 -40.17 -9.62 27.83
CA ALA A 11 -38.92 -9.90 27.10
C ALA A 11 -38.89 -9.00 25.84
N SER A 12 -38.08 -7.94 25.85
CA SER A 12 -37.78 -7.16 24.66
C SER A 12 -36.96 -8.06 23.75
N ALA A 13 -37.56 -8.60 22.70
CA ALA A 13 -36.84 -9.21 21.60
C ALA A 13 -36.14 -8.08 20.84
N PHE A 14 -34.83 -7.94 21.01
CA PHE A 14 -34.02 -7.19 20.08
C PHE A 14 -34.07 -7.96 18.77
N ALA A 15 -34.71 -7.40 17.75
CA ALA A 15 -34.62 -7.89 16.40
C ALA A 15 -33.15 -7.73 16.00
N GLN A 16 -32.44 -8.83 15.82
CA GLN A 16 -31.10 -8.86 15.22
C GLN A 16 -31.32 -8.52 13.75
N GLU A 17 -30.95 -7.30 13.38
CA GLU A 17 -30.97 -6.86 11.98
C GLU A 17 -30.07 -7.81 11.19
N SER A 18 -30.62 -8.50 10.20
CA SER A 18 -29.82 -9.39 9.34
C SER A 18 -28.82 -8.54 8.57
N ALA A 19 -27.56 -9.01 8.44
CA ALA A 19 -26.58 -8.35 7.60
C ALA A 19 -27.15 -8.11 6.18
N PRO A 20 -26.79 -7.00 5.52
CA PRO A 20 -27.26 -6.71 4.16
C PRO A 20 -26.74 -7.77 3.19
N GLU A 21 -27.48 -8.04 2.10
CA GLU A 21 -26.99 -8.94 1.04
C GLU A 21 -25.93 -8.27 0.16
N THR A 22 -25.99 -6.95 0.04
CA THR A 22 -25.07 -6.14 -0.79
C THR A 22 -24.71 -4.84 -0.08
N VAL A 23 -23.59 -4.25 -0.49
CA VAL A 23 -23.13 -2.91 -0.06
C VAL A 23 -22.79 -2.07 -1.30
N VAL A 24 -22.97 -0.76 -1.19
CA VAL A 24 -22.55 0.20 -2.23
C VAL A 24 -21.25 0.85 -1.78
N ILE A 25 -20.25 0.81 -2.65
CA ILE A 25 -18.93 1.40 -2.43
C ILE A 25 -18.60 2.44 -3.51
N GLN A 26 -17.66 3.32 -3.22
CA GLN A 26 -17.01 4.14 -4.25
C GLN A 26 -15.87 3.33 -4.88
N ALA A 27 -15.83 3.28 -6.20
CA ALA A 27 -14.82 2.54 -6.98
C ALA A 27 -14.49 3.32 -8.26
N LEU A 28 -13.51 2.84 -9.01
CA LEU A 28 -13.23 3.32 -10.37
C LEU A 28 -13.75 2.30 -11.39
N ASP A 29 -14.14 2.80 -12.55
CA ASP A 29 -14.44 1.97 -13.73
C ASP A 29 -13.17 1.72 -14.58
N GLY A 30 -13.35 1.05 -15.73
CA GLY A 30 -12.26 0.79 -16.69
C GLY A 30 -11.63 2.05 -17.30
N ASN A 31 -12.33 3.17 -17.29
CA ASN A 31 -11.85 4.48 -17.75
C ASN A 31 -11.21 5.30 -16.61
N ARG A 32 -11.19 4.75 -15.39
CA ARG A 32 -10.72 5.41 -14.15
C ARG A 32 -11.64 6.55 -13.70
N GLU A 33 -12.92 6.48 -14.08
CA GLU A 33 -13.92 7.41 -13.58
C GLU A 33 -14.52 6.87 -12.28
N SER A 34 -14.81 7.76 -11.33
CA SER A 34 -15.42 7.39 -10.05
C SER A 34 -16.86 6.96 -10.25
N ILE A 35 -17.21 5.78 -9.71
CA ILE A 35 -18.55 5.19 -9.79
C ILE A 35 -19.02 4.70 -8.43
N GLU A 36 -20.35 4.62 -8.25
CA GLU A 36 -20.96 3.81 -7.21
C GLU A 36 -21.12 2.37 -7.71
N LEU A 37 -20.48 1.44 -7.00
CA LEU A 37 -20.49 0.02 -7.33
C LEU A 37 -21.24 -0.76 -6.25
N THR A 38 -22.24 -1.54 -6.63
CA THR A 38 -22.90 -2.49 -5.73
C THR A 38 -22.19 -3.83 -5.77
N VAL A 39 -21.73 -4.30 -4.62
CA VAL A 39 -21.02 -5.57 -4.46
C VAL A 39 -21.70 -6.45 -3.41
N PRO A 40 -21.50 -7.78 -3.42
CA PRO A 40 -21.94 -8.65 -2.34
C PRO A 40 -21.34 -8.17 -1.00
N TYR A 41 -22.13 -8.22 0.08
CA TYR A 41 -21.61 -8.03 1.43
C TYR A 41 -21.05 -9.36 1.94
N ASP A 42 -19.90 -9.31 2.57
CA ASP A 42 -19.18 -10.46 3.15
C ASP A 42 -18.93 -11.61 2.14
N PRO A 43 -18.40 -11.32 0.91
CA PRO A 43 -18.17 -12.33 -0.12
C PRO A 43 -17.21 -13.42 0.36
N GLN A 44 -17.43 -14.67 -0.08
CA GLN A 44 -16.69 -15.84 0.40
C GLN A 44 -15.63 -16.32 -0.61
N ARG A 45 -15.70 -15.89 -1.86
CA ARG A 45 -14.82 -16.31 -2.95
C ARG A 45 -14.21 -15.09 -3.63
N ILE A 46 -12.96 -14.81 -3.32
CA ILE A 46 -12.29 -13.57 -3.72
C ILE A 46 -11.22 -13.89 -4.76
N ALA A 47 -11.28 -13.25 -5.93
CA ALA A 47 -10.22 -13.24 -6.92
C ALA A 47 -9.39 -11.96 -6.80
N ILE A 48 -8.06 -12.08 -6.67
CA ILE A 48 -7.16 -10.96 -6.43
C ILE A 48 -6.18 -10.76 -7.58
N LEU A 49 -6.24 -9.60 -8.21
CA LEU A 49 -5.33 -9.14 -9.25
C LEU A 49 -4.68 -7.79 -8.88
N ASP A 50 -4.76 -7.43 -7.59
CA ASP A 50 -4.15 -6.24 -6.98
C ASP A 50 -3.51 -6.57 -5.62
N MET A 51 -2.23 -6.23 -5.45
CA MET A 51 -1.49 -6.62 -4.26
C MET A 51 -1.81 -5.78 -3.02
N ALA A 52 -2.21 -4.52 -3.19
CA ALA A 52 -2.66 -3.69 -2.06
C ALA A 52 -3.96 -4.25 -1.46
N SER A 53 -4.89 -4.68 -2.33
CA SER A 53 -6.13 -5.35 -1.89
C SER A 53 -5.85 -6.67 -1.18
N LEU A 54 -4.90 -7.49 -1.68
CA LEU A 54 -4.49 -8.72 -1.00
C LEU A 54 -3.91 -8.45 0.39
N ASP A 55 -3.01 -7.48 0.48
CA ASP A 55 -2.39 -7.05 1.74
C ASP A 55 -3.46 -6.67 2.78
N ILE A 56 -4.43 -5.84 2.39
CA ILE A 56 -5.51 -5.40 3.28
C ILE A 56 -6.37 -6.59 3.73
N LEU A 57 -6.73 -7.49 2.81
CA LEU A 57 -7.48 -8.69 3.16
C LEU A 57 -6.73 -9.57 4.16
N MET A 58 -5.42 -9.76 3.96
CA MET A 58 -4.56 -10.48 4.91
C MET A 58 -4.51 -9.79 6.27
N ALA A 59 -4.33 -8.47 6.30
CA ALA A 59 -4.29 -7.69 7.55
C ALA A 59 -5.63 -7.76 8.32
N LEU A 60 -6.73 -8.03 7.63
CA LEU A 60 -8.07 -8.20 8.22
C LEU A 60 -8.44 -9.67 8.51
N GLY A 61 -7.53 -10.62 8.27
CA GLY A 61 -7.75 -12.06 8.51
C GLY A 61 -8.76 -12.69 7.55
N LEU A 62 -8.75 -12.26 6.29
CA LEU A 62 -9.69 -12.70 5.24
C LEU A 62 -9.01 -13.53 4.14
N GLU A 63 -7.74 -13.90 4.31
CA GLU A 63 -6.94 -14.63 3.35
C GLU A 63 -7.52 -16.00 2.98
N ASP A 64 -8.21 -16.66 3.89
CA ASP A 64 -8.85 -17.97 3.65
C ASP A 64 -9.97 -17.91 2.59
N ARG A 65 -10.45 -16.71 2.25
CA ARG A 65 -11.48 -16.48 1.21
C ARG A 65 -10.90 -16.30 -0.18
N VAL A 66 -9.56 -16.18 -0.30
CA VAL A 66 -8.89 -16.00 -1.58
C VAL A 66 -8.89 -17.33 -2.34
N VAL A 67 -9.62 -17.38 -3.46
CA VAL A 67 -9.71 -18.56 -4.34
C VAL A 67 -8.76 -18.47 -5.53
N GLY A 68 -8.21 -17.30 -5.80
CA GLY A 68 -7.22 -17.09 -6.86
C GLY A 68 -6.52 -15.75 -6.70
N SER A 69 -5.24 -15.71 -7.06
CA SER A 69 -4.41 -14.52 -6.95
C SER A 69 -3.47 -14.37 -8.15
N ALA A 70 -3.18 -13.11 -8.51
CA ALA A 70 -2.03 -12.84 -9.38
C ALA A 70 -0.73 -13.28 -8.70
N SER A 71 0.25 -13.69 -9.49
CA SER A 71 1.60 -13.98 -8.99
C SER A 71 2.27 -12.71 -8.46
N SER A 72 3.06 -12.85 -7.39
CA SER A 72 3.79 -11.77 -6.75
C SER A 72 5.18 -12.23 -6.30
N SER A 73 6.16 -11.33 -6.29
CA SER A 73 7.47 -11.55 -5.67
C SER A 73 7.58 -11.01 -4.24
N LEU A 74 6.53 -10.36 -3.72
CA LEU A 74 6.49 -9.89 -2.35
C LEU A 74 6.51 -11.06 -1.38
N GLU A 75 7.47 -11.08 -0.46
CA GLU A 75 7.70 -12.22 0.43
C GLU A 75 6.52 -12.45 1.37
N TYR A 76 5.97 -11.40 1.97
CA TYR A 76 4.92 -11.50 2.99
C TYR A 76 3.58 -12.00 2.45
N VAL A 77 3.31 -11.91 1.11
CA VAL A 77 2.09 -12.44 0.51
C VAL A 77 2.23 -13.88 0.01
N GLN A 78 3.44 -14.47 0.04
CA GLN A 78 3.70 -15.80 -0.53
C GLN A 78 2.86 -16.90 0.12
N SER A 79 2.59 -16.79 1.41
CA SER A 79 1.74 -17.76 2.13
C SER A 79 0.33 -17.87 1.53
N VAL A 80 -0.17 -16.82 0.87
CA VAL A 80 -1.48 -16.81 0.20
C VAL A 80 -1.36 -17.15 -1.28
N VAL A 81 -0.48 -16.43 -2.01
CA VAL A 81 -0.41 -16.58 -3.48
C VAL A 81 0.08 -17.97 -3.93
N THR A 82 0.75 -18.72 -3.05
CA THR A 82 1.21 -20.10 -3.31
C THR A 82 0.45 -21.15 -2.52
N ALA A 83 -0.61 -20.78 -1.79
CA ALA A 83 -1.39 -21.71 -0.98
C ALA A 83 -2.08 -22.77 -1.85
N GLU A 84 -2.21 -23.99 -1.29
CA GLU A 84 -3.01 -25.03 -1.93
C GLU A 84 -4.47 -24.60 -2.04
N GLY A 85 -5.02 -24.67 -3.25
CA GLY A 85 -6.40 -24.24 -3.53
C GLY A 85 -6.53 -22.79 -4.02
N VAL A 86 -5.46 -22.01 -3.98
CA VAL A 86 -5.43 -20.68 -4.59
C VAL A 86 -4.92 -20.79 -6.03
N ALA A 87 -5.77 -20.48 -7.01
CA ALA A 87 -5.40 -20.53 -8.41
C ALA A 87 -4.50 -19.36 -8.81
N ASN A 88 -3.56 -19.60 -9.72
CA ASN A 88 -2.78 -18.52 -10.32
C ASN A 88 -3.62 -17.84 -11.41
N LEU A 89 -3.96 -16.57 -11.22
CA LEU A 89 -4.77 -15.75 -12.12
C LEU A 89 -3.93 -14.93 -13.12
N GLY A 90 -2.65 -15.25 -13.28
CA GLY A 90 -1.72 -14.52 -14.12
C GLY A 90 -0.90 -13.51 -13.33
N THR A 91 -0.85 -12.26 -13.78
CA THR A 91 -0.05 -11.18 -13.14
C THR A 91 -0.92 -9.93 -12.94
N ILE A 92 -0.41 -8.98 -12.15
CA ILE A 92 -1.04 -7.65 -11.99
C ILE A 92 -1.10 -6.82 -13.30
N LYS A 93 -0.54 -7.32 -14.41
CA LYS A 93 -0.54 -6.66 -15.73
C LYS A 93 -1.38 -7.42 -16.76
N THR A 94 -1.56 -8.71 -16.57
CA THR A 94 -2.25 -9.60 -17.52
C THR A 94 -2.98 -10.68 -16.72
N ALA A 95 -4.32 -10.64 -16.77
CA ALA A 95 -5.17 -11.64 -16.15
C ALA A 95 -5.33 -12.86 -17.05
N ASP A 96 -5.33 -14.05 -16.45
CA ASP A 96 -5.78 -15.29 -17.09
C ASP A 96 -7.30 -15.40 -16.89
N MET A 97 -8.07 -15.01 -17.91
CA MET A 97 -9.53 -14.96 -17.86
C MET A 97 -10.16 -16.34 -17.64
N GLU A 98 -9.55 -17.42 -18.18
CA GLU A 98 -10.04 -18.78 -17.99
C GLU A 98 -9.85 -19.22 -16.54
N ALA A 99 -8.71 -18.91 -15.93
CA ALA A 99 -8.44 -19.18 -14.53
C ALA A 99 -9.37 -18.36 -13.60
N VAL A 100 -9.59 -17.07 -13.89
CA VAL A 100 -10.53 -16.23 -13.12
C VAL A 100 -11.95 -16.81 -13.18
N MET A 101 -12.43 -17.18 -14.36
CA MET A 101 -13.77 -17.76 -14.54
C MET A 101 -13.89 -19.12 -13.83
N ALA A 102 -12.83 -19.95 -13.89
CA ALA A 102 -12.81 -21.27 -13.25
C ALA A 102 -12.84 -21.20 -11.71
N CYS A 103 -12.42 -20.06 -11.13
CA CYS A 103 -12.50 -19.84 -9.70
C CYS A 103 -13.90 -19.55 -9.20
N GLU A 104 -14.86 -19.22 -10.07
CA GLU A 104 -16.23 -18.83 -9.71
C GLU A 104 -16.23 -17.80 -8.56
N PRO A 105 -15.57 -16.63 -8.72
CA PRO A 105 -15.47 -15.65 -7.65
C PRO A 105 -16.78 -14.89 -7.42
N ASP A 106 -17.02 -14.48 -6.19
CA ASP A 106 -18.12 -13.57 -5.82
C ASP A 106 -17.75 -12.10 -6.09
N ILE A 107 -16.43 -11.81 -6.07
CA ILE A 107 -15.85 -10.47 -6.23
C ILE A 107 -14.44 -10.57 -6.80
N ILE A 108 -14.04 -9.58 -7.60
CA ILE A 108 -12.70 -9.49 -8.20
C ILE A 108 -12.09 -8.15 -7.85
N PHE A 109 -10.85 -8.13 -7.32
CA PHE A 109 -10.08 -6.91 -7.08
C PHE A 109 -9.01 -6.73 -8.14
N ILE A 110 -8.94 -5.54 -8.74
CA ILE A 110 -7.94 -5.19 -9.77
C ILE A 110 -7.20 -3.91 -9.42
N GLY A 111 -5.95 -3.81 -9.90
CA GLY A 111 -5.19 -2.55 -9.89
C GLY A 111 -5.22 -1.83 -11.24
N GLY A 112 -4.68 -0.62 -11.28
CA GLY A 112 -4.75 0.27 -12.45
C GLY A 112 -4.11 -0.25 -13.73
N ARG A 113 -3.23 -1.26 -13.66
CA ARG A 113 -2.65 -1.90 -14.86
C ARG A 113 -3.62 -2.82 -15.59
N LEU A 114 -4.72 -3.22 -14.94
CA LEU A 114 -5.77 -4.06 -15.48
C LEU A 114 -7.06 -3.27 -15.80
N SER A 115 -7.05 -1.93 -15.72
CA SER A 115 -8.23 -1.11 -16.04
C SER A 115 -8.80 -1.42 -17.42
N GLY A 116 -7.97 -1.71 -18.42
CA GLY A 116 -8.41 -2.12 -19.76
C GLY A 116 -9.08 -3.49 -19.82
N SER A 117 -9.02 -4.29 -18.77
CA SER A 117 -9.70 -5.60 -18.65
C SER A 117 -10.96 -5.53 -17.79
N TYR A 118 -11.30 -4.35 -17.26
CA TYR A 118 -12.41 -4.13 -16.33
C TYR A 118 -13.74 -4.70 -16.86
N ASP A 119 -14.13 -4.32 -18.08
CA ASP A 119 -15.41 -4.72 -18.66
C ASP A 119 -15.50 -6.25 -18.83
N THR A 120 -14.41 -6.87 -19.30
CA THR A 120 -14.39 -8.34 -19.50
C THR A 120 -14.41 -9.09 -18.16
N LEU A 121 -13.71 -8.60 -17.14
CA LEU A 121 -13.75 -9.18 -15.80
C LEU A 121 -15.13 -8.99 -15.15
N SER A 122 -15.80 -7.87 -15.44
CA SER A 122 -17.15 -7.57 -14.92
C SER A 122 -18.23 -8.50 -15.47
N GLU A 123 -17.97 -9.20 -16.58
CA GLU A 123 -18.86 -10.26 -17.08
C GLU A 123 -18.81 -11.53 -16.21
N ILE A 124 -17.75 -11.70 -15.38
CA ILE A 124 -17.57 -12.85 -14.50
C ILE A 124 -18.13 -12.58 -13.11
N ALA A 125 -17.74 -11.46 -12.48
CA ALA A 125 -18.19 -11.05 -11.15
C ALA A 125 -18.00 -9.53 -10.97
N PRO A 126 -18.60 -8.88 -9.95
CA PRO A 126 -18.34 -7.48 -9.63
C PRO A 126 -16.85 -7.20 -9.48
N VAL A 127 -16.35 -6.16 -10.16
CA VAL A 127 -14.94 -5.77 -10.17
C VAL A 127 -14.73 -4.54 -9.31
N VAL A 128 -13.95 -4.67 -8.26
CA VAL A 128 -13.49 -3.56 -7.41
C VAL A 128 -12.14 -3.07 -7.93
N TYR A 129 -12.15 -1.88 -8.47
CA TYR A 129 -10.96 -1.09 -8.72
C TYR A 129 -10.96 0.06 -7.72
N LEU A 130 -10.08 -0.02 -6.72
CA LEU A 130 -10.08 0.90 -5.58
C LEU A 130 -9.89 2.36 -6.03
N PRO A 131 -10.56 3.33 -5.38
CA PRO A 131 -10.40 4.74 -5.68
C PRO A 131 -8.98 5.20 -5.37
N THR A 132 -8.56 6.32 -5.96
CA THR A 132 -7.26 6.94 -5.73
C THR A 132 -7.42 8.31 -5.08
N THR A 133 -6.42 8.74 -4.32
CA THR A 133 -6.30 10.07 -3.76
C THR A 133 -4.89 10.62 -4.00
N ASP A 134 -4.76 11.94 -4.05
CA ASP A 134 -3.49 12.65 -4.11
C ASP A 134 -3.02 13.17 -2.73
N GLU A 135 -3.70 12.75 -1.65
CA GLU A 135 -3.41 13.19 -0.29
C GLU A 135 -2.21 12.49 0.37
N GLY A 136 -1.60 11.51 -0.29
CA GLY A 136 -0.39 10.80 0.16
C GLY A 136 -0.61 9.32 0.49
N THR A 137 0.46 8.66 0.91
CA THR A 137 0.48 7.20 1.12
C THR A 137 -0.44 6.76 2.25
N LEU A 138 -0.45 7.48 3.39
CA LEU A 138 -1.32 7.15 4.52
C LEU A 138 -2.80 7.29 4.14
N ALA A 139 -3.17 8.40 3.49
CA ALA A 139 -4.54 8.66 3.06
C ALA A 139 -5.00 7.63 2.02
N GLN A 140 -4.14 7.28 1.06
CA GLN A 140 -4.43 6.26 0.06
C GLN A 140 -4.66 4.89 0.71
N THR A 141 -3.79 4.49 1.64
CA THR A 141 -3.92 3.20 2.34
C THR A 141 -5.20 3.16 3.18
N ARG A 142 -5.52 4.26 3.88
CA ARG A 142 -6.77 4.39 4.64
C ARG A 142 -7.99 4.26 3.74
N LEU A 143 -8.03 4.99 2.62
CA LEU A 143 -9.13 4.94 1.67
C LEU A 143 -9.37 3.51 1.12
N ASN A 144 -8.29 2.82 0.76
CA ASN A 144 -8.35 1.42 0.32
C ASN A 144 -8.90 0.51 1.42
N ALA A 145 -8.35 0.65 2.64
CA ALA A 145 -8.73 -0.17 3.79
C ALA A 145 -10.20 0.06 4.20
N ASP A 146 -10.65 1.32 4.28
CA ASP A 146 -12.04 1.67 4.60
C ASP A 146 -13.00 1.12 3.55
N THR A 147 -12.64 1.22 2.25
CA THR A 147 -13.45 0.67 1.16
C THR A 147 -13.59 -0.86 1.29
N ILE A 148 -12.48 -1.57 1.51
CA ILE A 148 -12.50 -3.03 1.70
C ILE A 148 -13.23 -3.39 3.00
N ALA A 149 -12.95 -2.69 4.09
CA ALA A 149 -13.61 -2.93 5.39
C ALA A 149 -15.14 -2.85 5.28
N SER A 150 -15.67 -1.88 4.54
CA SER A 150 -17.11 -1.72 4.34
C SER A 150 -17.77 -2.93 3.63
N ILE A 151 -17.03 -3.63 2.78
CA ILE A 151 -17.48 -4.86 2.10
C ILE A 151 -17.60 -6.02 3.09
N PHE A 152 -16.73 -6.08 4.10
CA PHE A 152 -16.58 -7.22 5.02
C PHE A 152 -17.02 -6.91 6.46
N GLY A 153 -17.54 -5.72 6.76
CA GLY A 153 -17.95 -5.30 8.12
C GLY A 153 -16.76 -5.23 9.09
N LYS A 154 -15.60 -4.74 8.61
CA LYS A 154 -14.33 -4.67 9.33
C LYS A 154 -13.86 -3.25 9.65
N GLU A 155 -14.79 -2.28 9.65
CA GLU A 155 -14.46 -0.85 9.82
C GLU A 155 -13.82 -0.55 11.19
N ALA A 156 -14.24 -1.27 12.23
CA ALA A 156 -13.68 -1.09 13.58
C ALA A 156 -12.22 -1.56 13.67
N GLU A 157 -11.90 -2.67 13.02
CA GLU A 157 -10.54 -3.20 12.94
C GLU A 157 -9.61 -2.25 12.18
N VAL A 158 -10.06 -1.70 11.04
CA VAL A 158 -9.31 -0.69 10.28
C VAL A 158 -9.10 0.56 11.11
N ALA A 159 -10.13 1.09 11.76
CA ALA A 159 -10.01 2.28 12.60
C ALA A 159 -8.94 2.10 13.69
N ALA A 160 -8.91 0.94 14.37
CA ALA A 160 -7.92 0.65 15.40
C ALA A 160 -6.49 0.55 14.87
N LEU A 161 -6.28 -0.03 13.67
CA LEU A 161 -4.97 -0.11 13.01
C LEU A 161 -4.44 1.30 12.69
N PHE A 162 -5.29 2.17 12.16
CA PHE A 162 -4.88 3.52 11.77
C PHE A 162 -4.63 4.46 12.94
N GLU A 163 -5.28 4.29 14.09
CA GLU A 163 -4.89 4.98 15.33
C GLU A 163 -3.43 4.68 15.70
N GLY A 164 -2.98 3.43 15.53
CA GLY A 164 -1.59 3.02 15.73
C GLY A 164 -0.63 3.68 14.73
N PHE A 165 -0.97 3.73 13.46
CA PHE A 165 -0.14 4.38 12.43
C PHE A 165 -0.03 5.89 12.63
N ASP A 166 -1.14 6.56 12.97
CA ASP A 166 -1.15 8.00 13.25
C ASP A 166 -0.18 8.34 14.40
N ALA A 167 -0.17 7.56 15.49
CA ALA A 167 0.71 7.77 16.63
C ALA A 167 2.20 7.60 16.25
N ARG A 168 2.52 6.60 15.42
CA ARG A 168 3.89 6.36 14.92
C ARG A 168 4.36 7.49 14.02
N ILE A 169 3.50 7.94 13.11
CA ILE A 169 3.80 9.06 12.20
C ILE A 169 4.04 10.34 12.99
N GLU A 170 3.27 10.66 14.02
CA GLU A 170 3.50 11.83 14.87
C GLU A 170 4.85 11.75 15.62
N THR A 171 5.30 10.54 15.99
CA THR A 171 6.63 10.33 16.55
C THR A 171 7.73 10.62 15.52
N LEU A 172 7.59 10.09 14.31
CA LEU A 172 8.52 10.33 13.21
C LEU A 172 8.55 11.82 12.80
N LYS A 173 7.38 12.48 12.77
CA LYS A 173 7.28 13.94 12.53
C LYS A 173 8.06 14.76 13.55
N SER A 174 7.94 14.40 14.82
CA SER A 174 8.67 15.07 15.87
C SER A 174 10.19 14.95 15.70
N PHE A 175 10.65 13.83 15.15
CA PHE A 175 12.06 13.64 14.78
C PHE A 175 12.45 14.47 13.55
N ALA A 176 11.62 14.48 12.51
CA ALA A 176 11.90 15.11 11.21
C ALA A 176 11.79 16.65 11.22
N ASP A 177 11.19 17.23 12.28
CA ASP A 177 10.91 18.65 12.35
C ASP A 177 12.17 19.51 12.10
N GLY A 178 12.08 20.37 11.10
CA GLY A 178 13.15 21.27 10.66
C GLY A 178 14.30 20.60 9.89
N LYS A 179 14.27 19.27 9.68
CA LYS A 179 15.33 18.56 8.96
C LYS A 179 15.09 18.49 7.45
N THR A 180 16.19 18.53 6.71
CA THR A 180 16.20 18.44 5.25
C THR A 180 16.59 17.04 4.78
N ALA A 181 16.01 16.63 3.65
CA ALA A 181 16.34 15.34 3.04
C ALA A 181 16.39 15.43 1.50
N ILE A 182 17.10 14.50 0.88
CA ILE A 182 16.85 14.07 -0.49
C ILE A 182 16.30 12.66 -0.41
N VAL A 183 15.19 12.43 -1.11
CA VAL A 183 14.59 11.10 -1.29
C VAL A 183 14.84 10.64 -2.71
N GLY A 184 15.32 9.43 -2.88
CA GLY A 184 15.59 8.93 -4.22
C GLY A 184 15.66 7.42 -4.32
N LEU A 185 15.80 6.96 -5.55
CA LEU A 185 15.99 5.56 -5.86
C LEU A 185 17.28 5.34 -6.66
N VAL A 186 17.93 4.22 -6.37
CA VAL A 186 19.02 3.71 -7.17
C VAL A 186 18.48 2.76 -8.23
N THR A 187 18.92 2.94 -9.47
CA THR A 187 18.61 2.07 -10.60
C THR A 187 19.68 2.16 -11.67
N SER A 188 20.03 1.03 -12.26
CA SER A 188 21.01 0.96 -13.37
C SER A 188 22.36 1.65 -13.08
N GLY A 189 22.75 1.68 -11.80
CA GLY A 189 24.00 2.30 -11.34
C GLY A 189 23.96 3.82 -11.16
N GLY A 190 22.81 4.46 -11.33
CA GLY A 190 22.56 5.89 -11.11
C GLY A 190 21.63 6.15 -9.94
N PHE A 191 21.44 7.44 -9.61
CA PHE A 191 20.54 7.92 -8.59
C PHE A 191 19.47 8.82 -9.20
N ASN A 192 18.21 8.54 -8.92
CA ASN A 192 17.09 9.34 -9.37
C ASN A 192 16.41 9.98 -8.15
N VAL A 193 16.20 11.28 -8.19
CA VAL A 193 15.47 12.00 -7.14
C VAL A 193 13.98 11.78 -7.28
N LEU A 194 13.32 11.46 -6.17
CA LEU A 194 11.88 11.34 -6.04
C LEU A 194 11.27 12.62 -5.45
N GLY A 195 10.07 12.96 -5.90
CA GLY A 195 9.28 14.06 -5.35
C GLY A 195 8.52 13.68 -4.10
N ASN A 196 7.63 14.61 -3.70
CA ASN A 196 6.69 14.37 -2.60
C ASN A 196 5.37 13.75 -3.07
N ASP A 197 5.31 13.30 -4.33
CA ASP A 197 4.16 12.62 -4.93
C ASP A 197 4.58 11.22 -5.38
N GLY A 198 3.73 10.22 -5.16
CA GLY A 198 4.04 8.83 -5.53
C GLY A 198 4.97 8.13 -4.54
N ARG A 199 5.90 7.33 -5.06
CA ARG A 199 6.77 6.46 -4.25
C ARG A 199 7.59 7.22 -3.22
N CYS A 200 7.68 6.64 -2.03
CA CYS A 200 8.40 7.19 -0.88
C CYS A 200 7.89 8.58 -0.42
N SER A 201 6.74 9.05 -0.94
CA SER A 201 6.17 10.35 -0.57
C SER A 201 5.89 10.47 0.93
N ILE A 202 5.65 9.37 1.61
CA ILE A 202 5.44 9.31 3.07
C ILE A 202 6.58 10.02 3.85
N ILE A 203 7.83 9.99 3.34
CA ILE A 203 8.99 10.60 3.98
C ILE A 203 8.86 12.13 4.05
N GLY A 204 8.42 12.75 2.96
CA GLY A 204 8.23 14.20 2.90
C GLY A 204 6.85 14.65 3.38
N ARG A 205 5.80 13.95 2.96
CA ARG A 205 4.41 14.37 3.21
C ARG A 205 3.96 14.10 4.64
N GLU A 206 4.04 12.83 5.04
CA GLU A 206 3.50 12.39 6.32
C GLU A 206 4.53 12.55 7.45
N VAL A 207 5.78 12.15 7.23
CA VAL A 207 6.86 12.26 8.22
C VAL A 207 7.43 13.69 8.30
N GLY A 208 7.38 14.45 7.21
CA GLY A 208 7.63 15.89 7.26
C GLY A 208 9.08 16.33 7.04
N PHE A 209 9.96 15.47 6.52
CA PHE A 209 11.26 15.94 6.04
C PHE A 209 11.08 16.96 4.90
N THR A 210 11.82 18.06 4.95
CA THR A 210 11.86 19.00 3.82
C THR A 210 12.70 18.38 2.69
N ASN A 211 12.03 17.93 1.63
CA ASN A 211 12.73 17.35 0.46
C ASN A 211 13.36 18.48 -0.37
N VAL A 212 14.68 18.66 -0.22
CA VAL A 212 15.45 19.68 -0.97
C VAL A 212 15.86 19.21 -2.37
N GLY A 213 15.57 17.97 -2.71
CA GLY A 213 15.83 17.37 -4.03
C GLY A 213 14.82 17.77 -5.10
N VAL A 214 13.67 18.35 -4.71
CA VAL A 214 12.63 18.79 -5.64
C VAL A 214 12.45 20.30 -5.55
N ASP A 215 12.54 20.95 -6.70
CA ASP A 215 12.00 22.28 -6.88
C ASP A 215 10.52 22.15 -7.29
N ALA A 216 9.67 23.13 -6.96
CA ALA A 216 8.23 23.10 -7.21
C ALA A 216 7.85 22.95 -8.71
N GLU A 217 8.81 23.00 -9.62
CA GLU A 217 8.64 22.86 -11.06
C GLU A 217 9.05 21.49 -11.60
N ILE A 218 9.57 20.57 -10.76
CA ILE A 218 9.94 19.24 -11.21
C ILE A 218 8.71 18.33 -11.15
N ASP A 219 8.14 18.05 -12.31
CA ASP A 219 7.16 17.00 -12.50
C ASP A 219 7.84 15.64 -12.21
N THR A 220 7.46 15.01 -11.12
CA THR A 220 8.12 13.80 -10.67
C THR A 220 7.65 12.61 -11.48
N ALA A 221 8.51 12.14 -12.39
CA ALA A 221 8.29 10.89 -13.11
C ALA A 221 8.14 9.71 -12.12
N THR A 222 7.36 8.70 -12.48
CA THR A 222 7.11 7.50 -11.66
C THR A 222 8.39 6.82 -11.13
N HIS A 223 9.54 7.02 -11.81
CA HIS A 223 10.85 6.51 -11.44
C HIS A 223 11.83 7.60 -11.02
N GLY A 224 11.32 8.78 -10.66
CA GLY A 224 12.14 9.94 -10.35
C GLY A 224 12.83 10.54 -11.59
N ASN A 225 13.55 11.62 -11.34
CA ASN A 225 14.37 12.28 -12.35
C ASN A 225 15.84 11.97 -12.08
N GLU A 226 16.58 11.57 -13.11
CA GLU A 226 18.02 11.30 -13.00
C GLU A 226 18.74 12.52 -12.45
N ALA A 227 19.53 12.33 -11.41
CA ALA A 227 20.31 13.36 -10.77
C ALA A 227 21.78 12.94 -10.67
N SER A 228 22.68 13.92 -10.86
CA SER A 228 24.10 13.66 -10.64
C SER A 228 24.43 13.65 -9.13
N PHE A 229 25.53 13.01 -8.76
CA PHE A 229 26.00 13.06 -7.37
C PHE A 229 26.45 14.47 -6.95
N GLU A 230 26.89 15.32 -7.90
CA GLU A 230 27.17 16.75 -7.67
C GLU A 230 25.91 17.47 -7.21
N PHE A 231 24.73 17.14 -7.73
CA PHE A 231 23.45 17.71 -7.29
C PHE A 231 23.19 17.42 -5.81
N ILE A 232 23.47 16.19 -5.33
CA ILE A 232 23.33 15.85 -3.91
C ILE A 232 24.27 16.70 -3.06
N VAL A 233 25.53 16.89 -3.51
CA VAL A 233 26.52 17.73 -2.82
C VAL A 233 26.07 19.20 -2.77
N GLU A 234 25.54 19.73 -3.88
CA GLU A 234 25.05 21.11 -3.96
C GLU A 234 23.85 21.36 -3.04
N LYS A 235 22.91 20.43 -2.98
CA LYS A 235 21.72 20.55 -2.13
C LYS A 235 22.03 20.37 -0.64
N ALA A 236 23.14 19.72 -0.31
CA ALA A 236 23.64 19.53 1.05
C ALA A 236 22.56 19.07 2.07
N PRO A 237 21.80 17.99 1.80
CA PRO A 237 20.75 17.52 2.69
C PRO A 237 21.34 16.99 4.00
N GLU A 238 20.56 17.06 5.09
CA GLU A 238 20.93 16.43 6.36
C GLU A 238 20.75 14.91 6.32
N TYR A 239 19.75 14.43 5.53
CA TYR A 239 19.44 13.02 5.32
C TYR A 239 19.36 12.68 3.83
N ILE A 240 19.73 11.45 3.49
CA ILE A 240 19.54 10.90 2.15
C ILE A 240 18.79 9.56 2.31
N PHE A 241 17.56 9.49 1.81
CA PHE A 241 16.80 8.24 1.77
C PHE A 241 16.97 7.56 0.42
N VAL A 242 17.34 6.28 0.45
CA VAL A 242 17.70 5.53 -0.74
C VAL A 242 16.85 4.26 -0.84
N MET A 243 16.01 4.19 -1.85
CA MET A 243 15.29 2.99 -2.23
C MET A 243 16.05 2.27 -3.34
N ASP A 244 16.39 0.99 -3.14
CA ASP A 244 17.08 0.16 -4.13
C ASP A 244 16.05 -0.49 -5.08
N ARG A 245 15.81 0.14 -6.24
CA ARG A 245 14.88 -0.40 -7.23
C ARG A 245 15.38 -1.71 -7.84
N ASP A 246 16.67 -1.80 -8.08
CA ASP A 246 17.23 -2.99 -8.75
C ASP A 246 17.14 -4.21 -7.83
N ALA A 247 17.33 -4.03 -6.51
CA ALA A 247 17.04 -5.05 -5.51
C ALA A 247 15.53 -5.35 -5.42
N ALA A 248 14.67 -4.33 -5.46
CA ALA A 248 13.22 -4.49 -5.40
C ALA A 248 12.65 -5.40 -6.49
N ILE A 249 13.21 -5.33 -7.70
CA ILE A 249 12.78 -6.14 -8.85
C ILE A 249 13.74 -7.29 -9.18
N GLN A 250 14.71 -7.56 -8.30
CA GLN A 250 15.67 -8.65 -8.41
C GLN A 250 16.46 -8.62 -9.72
N THR A 251 16.97 -7.43 -10.12
CA THR A 251 17.76 -7.24 -11.34
C THR A 251 19.08 -8.02 -11.22
N GLU A 252 19.29 -8.99 -12.11
CA GLU A 252 20.49 -9.82 -12.10
C GLU A 252 21.76 -9.00 -12.38
N GLY A 253 22.76 -9.15 -11.53
CA GLY A 253 24.06 -8.47 -11.67
C GLY A 253 24.05 -6.98 -11.33
N ALA A 254 22.97 -6.44 -10.76
CA ALA A 254 22.92 -5.07 -10.27
C ALA A 254 23.87 -4.88 -9.08
N LYS A 255 24.43 -3.67 -8.96
CA LYS A 255 25.18 -3.26 -7.77
C LYS A 255 24.21 -2.91 -6.66
N LEU A 256 24.60 -3.16 -5.41
CA LEU A 256 23.85 -2.71 -4.25
C LEU A 256 23.80 -1.17 -4.19
N ALA A 257 22.68 -0.63 -3.71
CA ALA A 257 22.54 0.82 -3.55
C ALA A 257 23.67 1.43 -2.73
N GLN A 258 24.13 0.75 -1.69
CA GLN A 258 25.25 1.19 -0.88
C GLN A 258 26.54 1.35 -1.69
N GLU A 259 26.89 0.41 -2.57
CA GLU A 259 28.08 0.49 -3.43
C GLU A 259 28.03 1.68 -4.40
N ILE A 260 26.82 2.08 -4.82
CA ILE A 260 26.60 3.21 -5.72
C ILE A 260 26.69 4.54 -4.96
N MET A 261 26.11 4.59 -3.76
CA MET A 261 26.09 5.79 -2.93
C MET A 261 27.43 6.05 -2.21
N GLU A 262 28.26 5.03 -1.96
CA GLU A 262 29.62 5.18 -1.42
C GLU A 262 30.62 5.61 -2.49
N ASN A 263 30.36 6.70 -3.20
CA ASN A 263 31.27 7.32 -4.15
C ASN A 263 31.96 8.57 -3.56
N GLU A 264 33.06 9.00 -4.19
CA GLU A 264 33.89 10.10 -3.69
C GLU A 264 33.10 11.40 -3.43
N LEU A 265 32.05 11.70 -4.21
CA LEU A 265 31.25 12.90 -4.05
C LEU A 265 30.30 12.80 -2.84
N VAL A 266 29.51 11.75 -2.77
CA VAL A 266 28.55 11.53 -1.67
C VAL A 266 29.27 11.43 -0.32
N MET A 267 30.45 10.79 -0.29
CA MET A 267 31.29 10.70 0.92
C MET A 267 31.78 12.07 1.43
N THR A 268 31.70 13.14 0.64
CA THR A 268 32.01 14.50 1.10
C THR A 268 30.85 15.16 1.85
N THR A 269 29.62 14.66 1.71
CA THR A 269 28.42 15.25 2.31
C THR A 269 28.40 15.08 3.83
N ASP A 270 27.70 15.98 4.50
CA ASP A 270 27.49 15.86 5.96
C ASP A 270 26.51 14.69 6.26
N ALA A 271 25.56 14.39 5.38
CA ALA A 271 24.72 13.21 5.49
C ALA A 271 25.52 11.92 5.61
N TYR A 272 26.52 11.72 4.73
CA TYR A 272 27.42 10.54 4.80
C TYR A 272 28.25 10.53 6.08
N LYS A 273 28.91 11.65 6.39
CA LYS A 273 29.81 11.75 7.56
C LYS A 273 29.10 11.52 8.90
N ASN A 274 27.81 11.89 8.96
CA ASN A 274 26.99 11.73 10.15
C ASN A 274 26.25 10.37 10.19
N GLY A 275 26.38 9.53 9.17
CA GLY A 275 25.67 8.26 9.10
C GLY A 275 24.18 8.40 8.76
N ASN A 276 23.80 9.51 8.13
CA ASN A 276 22.40 9.84 7.80
C ASN A 276 22.00 9.43 6.37
N ILE A 277 22.67 8.43 5.77
CA ILE A 277 22.19 7.79 4.56
C ILE A 277 21.34 6.58 4.95
N VAL A 278 20.05 6.71 4.78
CA VAL A 278 19.04 5.70 5.14
C VAL A 278 18.74 4.83 3.92
N TYR A 279 19.18 3.58 3.98
CA TYR A 279 18.84 2.57 2.96
C TYR A 279 17.57 1.85 3.41
N LEU A 280 16.48 2.00 2.64
CA LEU A 280 15.18 1.42 2.97
C LEU A 280 15.27 -0.11 2.91
N ALA A 281 15.08 -0.78 4.07
CA ALA A 281 15.45 -2.18 4.27
C ALA A 281 14.61 -3.17 3.44
N HIS A 282 13.35 -2.81 3.11
CA HIS A 282 12.44 -3.66 2.34
C HIS A 282 12.11 -3.04 0.97
N PRO A 283 13.09 -2.93 0.05
CA PRO A 283 12.92 -2.18 -1.20
C PRO A 283 11.75 -2.68 -2.08
N ALA A 284 11.45 -3.98 -2.07
CA ALA A 284 10.30 -4.53 -2.79
C ALA A 284 8.97 -3.97 -2.27
N VAL A 285 8.84 -3.76 -0.96
CA VAL A 285 7.65 -3.16 -0.33
C VAL A 285 7.53 -1.69 -0.77
N TRP A 286 8.59 -0.92 -0.60
CA TRP A 286 8.65 0.49 -0.99
C TRP A 286 8.41 0.73 -2.48
N TYR A 287 8.74 -0.24 -3.32
CA TYR A 287 8.62 -0.10 -4.76
C TYR A 287 7.30 -0.61 -5.35
N THR A 288 6.68 -1.66 -4.75
CA THR A 288 5.57 -2.38 -5.40
C THR A 288 4.34 -2.57 -4.55
N ALA A 289 4.39 -2.30 -3.24
CA ALA A 289 3.34 -2.68 -2.30
C ALA A 289 2.58 -1.49 -1.68
N GLU A 290 2.85 -0.26 -2.11
CA GLU A 290 2.14 0.93 -1.59
C GLU A 290 0.62 0.78 -1.69
N GLY A 291 -0.09 1.22 -0.65
CA GLY A 291 -1.54 1.17 -0.55
C GLY A 291 -2.09 0.00 0.28
N GLY A 292 -1.22 -0.89 0.79
CA GLY A 292 -1.57 -1.96 1.72
C GLY A 292 -1.26 -1.61 3.19
N ILE A 293 -1.95 -2.26 4.12
CA ILE A 293 -1.80 -2.06 5.58
C ILE A 293 -0.46 -2.62 6.07
N THR A 294 -0.13 -3.85 5.69
CA THR A 294 1.15 -4.49 6.06
C THR A 294 2.32 -3.78 5.42
N ALA A 295 2.18 -3.32 4.18
CA ALA A 295 3.19 -2.53 3.51
C ALA A 295 3.45 -1.21 4.24
N LEU A 296 2.41 -0.50 4.67
CA LEU A 296 2.53 0.73 5.47
C LEU A 296 3.24 0.46 6.80
N ASP A 297 2.88 -0.64 7.50
CA ASP A 297 3.52 -1.06 8.74
C ASP A 297 5.02 -1.29 8.55
N ILE A 298 5.42 -2.02 7.51
CA ILE A 298 6.83 -2.29 7.18
C ILE A 298 7.57 -0.99 6.84
N MET A 299 6.96 -0.08 6.06
CA MET A 299 7.58 1.21 5.73
C MET A 299 7.83 2.05 6.99
N LEU A 300 6.88 2.08 7.93
CA LEU A 300 7.05 2.78 9.20
C LEU A 300 8.12 2.11 10.07
N GLN A 301 8.18 0.77 10.12
CA GLN A 301 9.24 0.04 10.84
C GLN A 301 10.63 0.36 10.30
N ASP A 302 10.79 0.41 8.97
CA ASP A 302 12.06 0.78 8.34
C ASP A 302 12.51 2.18 8.78
N LEU A 303 11.60 3.15 8.76
CA LEU A 303 11.92 4.52 9.19
C LEU A 303 12.21 4.60 10.69
N GLU A 304 11.44 3.95 11.54
CA GLU A 304 11.65 3.91 13.00
C GLU A 304 12.99 3.28 13.36
N ALA A 305 13.35 2.18 12.69
CA ALA A 305 14.60 1.47 12.95
C ALA A 305 15.84 2.33 12.65
N GLU A 306 15.77 3.21 11.67
CA GLU A 306 16.89 4.06 11.25
C GLU A 306 16.90 5.43 11.94
N LEU A 307 15.72 5.98 12.28
CA LEU A 307 15.60 7.35 12.73
C LEU A 307 15.46 7.49 14.27
N LEU A 308 14.95 6.47 14.95
CA LEU A 308 14.61 6.55 16.40
C LEU A 308 15.53 5.71 17.30
N GLN A 309 16.77 5.46 16.85
CA GLN A 309 17.78 4.71 17.63
C GLN A 309 18.28 5.48 18.85
#